data_f03a647f2c914a80f921ba7702be21f0
#
_entry.id   f03a647f2c914a80f921ba7702be21f0
#
_cell.length_a   1.000
_cell.length_b   1.000
_cell.length_c   1.000
_cell.angle_alpha   90.00
_cell.angle_beta   90.00
_cell.angle_gamma   90.00
#
_symmetry.space_group_name_H-M   'P 1'
#
loop_
_entity.id
_entity.type
_entity.pdbx_description
1 polymer ?
#
loop_
_entity_poly.entity_id
_entity_poly.type
_entity_poly.pdbx_seq_one_letter_code
_entity_poly.pdbx_strand_id
1 'polypeptide(L)'
;MFRIIATILFMSLLSVSCQGKEPPAGGTDTPVYSKGDQTYTPASVRKVLDRQQKAAFNYFYEGAEPQSGMALEGNNRGNTITIGGSGFGAMAIVVGVERGWISREEGVSRIRKMIDFLKSADRYQGVWSHWHNPDGSYVAFGDQKACGDIVETSYMIEGLIVAKEFFDSSSETETALRNDIDELSDSVDWKAYTGNGGDALYWLWYSLEDRYSLKVAGWNECFVTYLLALGANEEHAISPDIYEKGWNAPAFPDRKVNGYTLPLGKNEKGGPLFFSHYSFLGFDPRLMQDSKAWYWQQVVSHTMINRHYCLYEAPAENGYRNGVWGLTACYGAGSTSGYSARNPKNDDGVMAPTAALSSYPYTPFYSTQVLLELDKIELCQGQFGFADSYKPSENASNRNHLAIDQGPIVVMMENYRSGLIWKLFMRNENVRKALERAGIGEPSFKQGFPFVVADSKTGIVDLMAHPDRELYELQFYSEKAGKASFKIMLGSTMDEVQVHEMDVESGLSTFSFDDKNITRGKKYYISMTLPDGRTYQIETILH
;
A
#
# COMPACT_ATOMS: atom_id res chain seq x y z
N MET A 1 21.33 -26.98 -38.04
CA MET A 1 21.70 -27.97 -37.04
C MET A 1 22.58 -27.29 -36.00
N PHE A 2 21.97 -26.61 -35.04
CA PHE A 2 22.56 -26.28 -33.73
C PHE A 2 21.39 -25.79 -32.85
N ARG A 3 21.03 -26.60 -31.87
CA ARG A 3 20.05 -26.29 -30.84
C ARG A 3 20.74 -25.42 -29.81
N ILE A 4 20.18 -24.22 -29.56
CA ILE A 4 20.50 -23.44 -28.39
C ILE A 4 19.39 -23.72 -27.38
N ILE A 5 19.79 -24.36 -26.29
CA ILE A 5 18.95 -24.64 -25.13
C ILE A 5 18.90 -23.33 -24.30
N ALA A 6 17.76 -22.69 -24.27
CA ALA A 6 17.50 -21.63 -23.33
C ALA A 6 17.18 -22.26 -21.96
N THR A 7 18.08 -22.11 -21.01
CA THR A 7 17.85 -22.50 -19.62
C THR A 7 17.01 -21.41 -18.95
N ILE A 8 15.73 -21.67 -18.82
CA ILE A 8 14.82 -20.86 -18.00
C ILE A 8 15.10 -21.26 -16.55
N LEU A 9 15.69 -20.37 -15.78
CA LEU A 9 15.82 -20.53 -14.33
C LEU A 9 14.45 -20.21 -13.71
N PHE A 10 13.66 -21.25 -13.47
CA PHE A 10 12.52 -21.19 -12.58
C PHE A 10 13.06 -21.04 -11.14
N MET A 11 12.91 -19.89 -10.53
CA MET A 11 13.00 -19.78 -9.07
C MET A 11 11.75 -20.45 -8.49
N SER A 12 11.88 -21.74 -8.19
CA SER A 12 10.91 -22.45 -7.37
C SER A 12 10.95 -21.88 -5.96
N LEU A 13 9.86 -21.24 -5.55
CA LEU A 13 9.55 -20.98 -4.16
C LEU A 13 9.41 -22.32 -3.42
N LEU A 14 10.49 -22.78 -2.84
CA LEU A 14 10.44 -23.86 -1.86
C LEU A 14 9.81 -23.31 -0.58
N SER A 15 8.54 -23.64 -0.37
CA SER A 15 7.90 -23.55 0.94
C SER A 15 8.55 -24.55 1.87
N VAL A 16 9.58 -24.13 2.61
CA VAL A 16 10.12 -24.93 3.70
C VAL A 16 9.22 -24.73 4.91
N SER A 17 8.37 -25.72 5.17
CA SER A 17 7.68 -25.88 6.44
C SER A 17 8.74 -26.15 7.54
N CYS A 18 9.19 -25.10 8.22
CA CYS A 18 9.97 -25.27 9.46
C CYS A 18 9.02 -25.42 10.63
N GLN A 19 8.85 -26.65 11.11
CA GLN A 19 8.36 -26.88 12.47
C GLN A 19 9.43 -26.35 13.43
N GLY A 20 9.21 -25.14 13.98
CA GLY A 20 10.09 -24.54 14.96
C GLY A 20 9.96 -25.22 16.32
N LYS A 21 11.08 -25.68 16.86
CA LYS A 21 11.22 -25.93 18.31
C LYS A 21 11.23 -24.59 19.01
N GLU A 22 10.47 -24.47 20.11
CA GLU A 22 10.55 -23.32 21.02
C GLU A 22 12.00 -23.08 21.48
N PRO A 23 12.51 -21.85 21.40
CA PRO A 23 13.82 -21.51 21.92
C PRO A 23 13.77 -21.34 23.44
N PRO A 24 14.88 -21.59 24.16
CA PRO A 24 14.95 -21.44 25.62
C PRO A 24 14.79 -19.98 26.04
N ALA A 25 14.08 -19.76 27.15
CA ALA A 25 13.86 -18.46 27.76
C ALA A 25 15.17 -17.83 28.24
N GLY A 26 15.68 -16.89 27.45
CA GLY A 26 16.84 -16.07 27.79
C GLY A 26 16.87 -14.87 26.84
N GLY A 27 16.61 -13.67 27.38
CA GLY A 27 16.33 -12.41 26.69
C GLY A 27 17.36 -11.96 25.67
N THR A 28 17.23 -12.44 24.46
CA THR A 28 17.80 -11.85 23.24
C THR A 28 16.64 -11.73 22.26
N ASP A 29 16.52 -10.59 21.59
CA ASP A 29 15.54 -10.33 20.53
C ASP A 29 15.79 -11.29 19.36
N THR A 30 15.47 -12.56 19.53
CA THR A 30 15.57 -13.56 18.47
C THR A 30 14.44 -13.32 17.47
N PRO A 31 14.71 -13.36 16.16
CA PRO A 31 13.67 -13.18 15.16
C PRO A 31 12.61 -14.26 15.31
N VAL A 32 11.38 -13.82 15.58
CA VAL A 32 10.21 -14.71 15.67
C VAL A 32 9.37 -14.45 14.42
N TYR A 33 9.17 -15.49 13.61
CA TYR A 33 8.26 -15.41 12.47
C TYR A 33 6.86 -15.84 12.92
N SER A 34 5.86 -15.00 12.66
CA SER A 34 4.48 -15.45 12.70
C SER A 34 4.15 -16.25 11.43
N LYS A 35 3.13 -17.12 11.51
CA LYS A 35 2.65 -17.87 10.35
C LYS A 35 2.31 -16.89 9.22
N GLY A 36 2.85 -17.11 8.04
CA GLY A 36 2.64 -16.26 6.86
C GLY A 36 3.65 -15.13 6.65
N ASP A 37 4.42 -14.70 7.67
CA ASP A 37 5.41 -13.64 7.49
C ASP A 37 6.55 -14.09 6.58
N GLN A 38 6.86 -13.27 5.57
CA GLN A 38 7.94 -13.50 4.59
C GLN A 38 9.12 -12.55 4.80
N THR A 39 8.95 -11.53 5.66
CA THR A 39 9.97 -10.53 5.95
C THR A 39 10.51 -10.67 7.36
N TYR A 40 11.80 -10.34 7.50
CA TYR A 40 12.43 -10.28 8.80
C TYR A 40 11.95 -9.06 9.56
N THR A 41 11.37 -9.28 10.74
CA THR A 41 10.97 -8.21 11.65
C THR A 41 11.44 -8.57 13.06
N PRO A 42 12.27 -7.72 13.70
CA PRO A 42 12.68 -7.96 15.11
C PRO A 42 11.48 -8.13 16.04
N ALA A 43 11.60 -8.96 17.07
CA ALA A 43 10.50 -9.26 17.96
C ALA A 43 9.90 -8.02 18.64
N SER A 44 10.74 -7.05 19.01
CA SER A 44 10.32 -5.76 19.58
C SER A 44 9.47 -4.94 18.61
N VAL A 45 9.90 -4.82 17.36
CA VAL A 45 9.16 -4.13 16.29
C VAL A 45 7.87 -4.85 15.96
N ARG A 46 7.93 -6.19 15.84
CA ARG A 46 6.76 -7.01 15.55
C ARG A 46 5.64 -6.82 16.57
N LYS A 47 5.98 -6.75 17.86
CA LYS A 47 5.00 -6.53 18.92
C LYS A 47 4.21 -5.23 18.72
N VAL A 48 4.87 -4.16 18.29
CA VAL A 48 4.21 -2.88 18.00
C VAL A 48 3.40 -2.97 16.72
N LEU A 49 3.97 -3.56 15.67
CA LEU A 49 3.32 -3.74 14.37
C LEU A 49 2.04 -4.58 14.52
N ASP A 50 2.11 -5.75 15.18
CA ASP A 50 0.95 -6.61 15.41
C ASP A 50 -0.16 -5.88 16.17
N ARG A 51 0.21 -5.12 17.19
CA ARG A 51 -0.75 -4.36 18.00
C ARG A 51 -1.44 -3.28 17.16
N GLN A 52 -0.69 -2.49 16.40
CA GLN A 52 -1.24 -1.39 15.60
C GLN A 52 -2.05 -1.91 14.41
N GLN A 53 -1.58 -2.95 13.71
CA GLN A 53 -2.32 -3.56 12.62
C GLN A 53 -3.64 -4.17 13.11
N LYS A 54 -3.63 -4.87 14.26
CA LYS A 54 -4.85 -5.43 14.87
C LYS A 54 -5.79 -4.35 15.36
N ALA A 55 -5.28 -3.27 15.93
CA ALA A 55 -6.11 -2.16 16.38
C ALA A 55 -6.82 -1.47 15.19
N ALA A 56 -6.11 -1.24 14.08
CA ALA A 56 -6.70 -0.72 12.85
C ALA A 56 -7.72 -1.70 12.23
N PHE A 57 -7.47 -3.01 12.27
CA PHE A 57 -8.45 -4.05 11.90
C PHE A 57 -9.74 -3.94 12.73
N ASN A 58 -9.64 -3.68 14.03
CA ASN A 58 -10.81 -3.58 14.90
C ASN A 58 -11.73 -2.41 14.53
N TYR A 59 -11.25 -1.38 13.81
CA TYR A 59 -12.11 -0.36 13.24
C TYR A 59 -13.17 -0.98 12.31
N PHE A 60 -12.79 -1.97 11.51
CA PHE A 60 -13.66 -2.66 10.57
C PHE A 60 -14.41 -3.84 11.18
N TYR A 61 -13.96 -4.38 12.30
CA TYR A 61 -14.59 -5.51 12.95
C TYR A 61 -15.49 -5.12 14.11
N GLU A 62 -14.98 -4.36 15.07
CA GLU A 62 -15.71 -3.92 16.25
C GLU A 62 -16.41 -2.57 16.01
N GLY A 63 -15.77 -1.67 15.24
CA GLY A 63 -16.26 -0.32 14.95
C GLY A 63 -17.19 -0.20 13.74
N ALA A 64 -17.45 -1.30 13.03
CA ALA A 64 -18.36 -1.32 11.87
C ALA A 64 -19.83 -1.09 12.27
N GLU A 65 -20.66 -0.71 11.30
CA GLU A 65 -22.12 -0.68 11.48
C GLU A 65 -22.61 -2.11 11.79
N PRO A 66 -23.33 -2.33 12.93
CA PRO A 66 -23.53 -3.68 13.47
C PRO A 66 -24.41 -4.60 12.61
N GLN A 67 -25.37 -4.04 11.86
CA GLN A 67 -26.32 -4.83 11.08
C GLN A 67 -25.74 -5.22 9.72
N SER A 68 -25.18 -4.24 9.00
CA SER A 68 -24.61 -4.43 7.67
C SER A 68 -23.19 -4.95 7.69
N GLY A 69 -22.43 -4.71 8.78
CA GLY A 69 -21.00 -4.98 8.84
C GLY A 69 -20.13 -4.05 8.00
N MET A 70 -20.74 -3.03 7.38
CA MET A 70 -20.05 -2.01 6.58
C MET A 70 -19.27 -1.06 7.47
N ALA A 71 -18.19 -0.49 6.94
CA ALA A 71 -17.41 0.50 7.66
C ALA A 71 -18.17 1.83 7.77
N LEU A 72 -18.07 2.46 8.95
CA LEU A 72 -18.45 3.86 9.10
C LEU A 72 -17.39 4.74 8.40
N GLU A 73 -17.80 5.88 7.88
CA GLU A 73 -16.88 6.86 7.28
C GLU A 73 -15.82 7.32 8.30
N GLY A 74 -16.26 7.59 9.51
CA GLY A 74 -15.41 7.92 10.65
C GLY A 74 -16.12 7.70 11.95
N ASN A 75 -15.41 7.39 13.02
CA ASN A 75 -16.00 7.19 14.34
C ASN A 75 -16.65 8.45 14.95
N ASN A 76 -16.49 9.61 14.32
CA ASN A 76 -17.11 10.88 14.65
C ASN A 76 -18.20 11.33 13.63
N ARG A 77 -18.56 10.48 12.67
CA ARG A 77 -19.52 10.77 11.59
C ARG A 77 -20.91 10.13 11.80
N GLY A 78 -21.25 9.80 13.04
CA GLY A 78 -22.50 9.09 13.33
C GLY A 78 -22.53 7.71 12.69
N ASN A 79 -23.64 7.35 12.02
CA ASN A 79 -23.82 6.06 11.38
C ASN A 79 -23.64 6.14 9.85
N THR A 80 -22.92 7.14 9.33
CA THR A 80 -22.65 7.26 7.90
C THR A 80 -21.74 6.14 7.43
N ILE A 81 -22.25 5.28 6.57
CA ILE A 81 -21.51 4.18 5.94
C ILE A 81 -20.76 4.73 4.73
N THR A 82 -19.50 4.35 4.58
CA THR A 82 -18.67 4.63 3.40
C THR A 82 -18.53 3.40 2.53
N ILE A 83 -18.68 3.54 1.21
CA ILE A 83 -18.60 2.40 0.29
C ILE A 83 -17.14 1.98 0.06
N GLY A 84 -16.29 2.88 -0.36
CA GLY A 84 -14.87 2.55 -0.62
C GLY A 84 -14.12 2.14 0.63
N GLY A 85 -14.32 2.88 1.73
CA GLY A 85 -13.76 2.49 3.03
C GLY A 85 -14.23 1.10 3.48
N SER A 86 -15.45 0.70 3.15
CA SER A 86 -15.93 -0.68 3.40
C SER A 86 -15.25 -1.71 2.48
N GLY A 87 -14.86 -1.35 1.26
CA GLY A 87 -14.04 -2.21 0.41
C GLY A 87 -12.67 -2.50 1.05
N PHE A 88 -12.03 -1.48 1.60
CA PHE A 88 -10.80 -1.67 2.40
C PHE A 88 -11.09 -2.53 3.65
N GLY A 89 -12.26 -2.35 4.25
CA GLY A 89 -12.75 -3.19 5.34
C GLY A 89 -12.89 -4.67 4.97
N ALA A 90 -13.39 -4.98 3.77
CA ALA A 90 -13.46 -6.36 3.28
C ALA A 90 -12.07 -7.02 3.19
N MET A 91 -11.06 -6.28 2.70
CA MET A 91 -9.66 -6.74 2.74
C MET A 91 -9.15 -6.91 4.17
N ALA A 92 -9.51 -5.99 5.08
CA ALA A 92 -9.12 -6.09 6.48
C ALA A 92 -9.73 -7.34 7.16
N ILE A 93 -10.97 -7.73 6.82
CA ILE A 93 -11.58 -8.98 7.31
C ILE A 93 -10.76 -10.20 6.84
N VAL A 94 -10.31 -10.23 5.58
CA VAL A 94 -9.43 -11.28 5.06
C VAL A 94 -8.13 -11.36 5.87
N VAL A 95 -7.50 -10.21 6.15
CA VAL A 95 -6.30 -10.14 7.01
C VAL A 95 -6.61 -10.66 8.41
N GLY A 96 -7.75 -10.31 9.00
CA GLY A 96 -8.17 -10.78 10.32
C GLY A 96 -8.29 -12.30 10.42
N VAL A 97 -8.82 -12.95 9.38
CA VAL A 97 -8.88 -14.42 9.30
C VAL A 97 -7.48 -15.02 9.14
N GLU A 98 -6.66 -14.50 8.23
CA GLU A 98 -5.30 -15.01 7.98
C GLU A 98 -4.42 -14.91 9.25
N ARG A 99 -4.54 -13.82 10.00
CA ARG A 99 -3.82 -13.60 11.25
C ARG A 99 -4.42 -14.36 12.44
N GLY A 100 -5.56 -15.02 12.26
CA GLY A 100 -6.25 -15.74 13.33
C GLY A 100 -6.85 -14.82 14.41
N TRP A 101 -7.13 -13.56 14.08
CA TRP A 101 -7.84 -12.64 14.99
C TRP A 101 -9.33 -12.94 15.03
N ILE A 102 -9.87 -13.47 13.95
CA ILE A 102 -11.22 -14.02 13.83
C ILE A 102 -11.17 -15.36 13.11
N SER A 103 -12.19 -16.19 13.28
CA SER A 103 -12.31 -17.46 12.56
C SER A 103 -12.70 -17.23 11.09
N ARG A 104 -12.53 -18.26 10.26
CA ARG A 104 -12.97 -18.22 8.85
C ARG A 104 -14.48 -18.04 8.74
N GLU A 105 -15.24 -18.69 9.62
CA GLU A 105 -16.70 -18.61 9.68
C GLU A 105 -17.17 -17.19 10.04
N GLU A 106 -16.50 -16.53 10.99
CA GLU A 106 -16.77 -15.13 11.33
C GLU A 106 -16.47 -14.22 10.16
N GLY A 107 -15.36 -14.45 9.44
CA GLY A 107 -15.01 -13.72 8.22
C GLY A 107 -16.08 -13.87 7.13
N VAL A 108 -16.49 -15.10 6.82
CA VAL A 108 -17.58 -15.40 5.86
C VAL A 108 -18.88 -14.71 6.27
N SER A 109 -19.25 -14.82 7.55
CA SER A 109 -20.47 -14.17 8.08
C SER A 109 -20.42 -12.65 7.92
N ARG A 110 -19.25 -12.02 8.17
CA ARG A 110 -19.07 -10.57 8.01
C ARG A 110 -19.23 -10.15 6.54
N ILE A 111 -18.53 -10.81 5.62
CA ILE A 111 -18.64 -10.50 4.18
C ILE A 111 -20.07 -10.73 3.68
N ARG A 112 -20.78 -11.76 4.18
CA ARG A 112 -22.18 -12.00 3.84
C ARG A 112 -23.07 -10.81 4.20
N LYS A 113 -22.96 -10.28 5.42
CA LYS A 113 -23.70 -9.08 5.85
C LYS A 113 -23.44 -7.89 4.94
N MET A 114 -22.17 -7.67 4.56
CA MET A 114 -21.80 -6.59 3.64
C MET A 114 -22.47 -6.78 2.27
N ILE A 115 -22.44 -7.99 1.72
CA ILE A 115 -23.09 -8.33 0.44
C ILE A 115 -24.60 -8.08 0.51
N ASP A 116 -25.26 -8.53 1.58
CA ASP A 116 -26.70 -8.36 1.75
C ASP A 116 -27.10 -6.88 1.80
N PHE A 117 -26.29 -6.05 2.49
CA PHE A 117 -26.46 -4.59 2.47
C PHE A 117 -26.27 -4.03 1.06
N LEU A 118 -25.18 -4.38 0.38
CA LEU A 118 -24.85 -3.87 -0.96
C LEU A 118 -25.91 -4.23 -2.02
N LYS A 119 -26.59 -5.38 -1.89
CA LYS A 119 -27.68 -5.77 -2.76
C LYS A 119 -28.94 -4.91 -2.56
N SER A 120 -29.14 -4.38 -1.35
CA SER A 120 -30.31 -3.58 -0.99
C SER A 120 -30.10 -2.08 -1.07
N ALA A 121 -28.84 -1.61 -1.06
CA ALA A 121 -28.50 -0.20 -1.07
C ALA A 121 -28.77 0.49 -2.41
N ASP A 122 -29.01 1.80 -2.37
CA ASP A 122 -29.24 2.62 -3.57
C ASP A 122 -28.07 2.53 -4.55
N ARG A 123 -28.37 2.24 -5.82
CA ARG A 123 -27.40 2.11 -6.91
C ARG A 123 -27.87 2.82 -8.17
N TYR A 124 -26.91 3.30 -8.96
CA TYR A 124 -27.14 4.04 -10.18
C TYR A 124 -26.31 3.41 -11.32
N GLN A 125 -26.93 2.61 -12.18
CA GLN A 125 -26.25 1.75 -13.16
C GLN A 125 -25.27 0.76 -12.49
N GLY A 126 -25.71 0.15 -11.40
CA GLY A 126 -24.88 -0.77 -10.62
C GLY A 126 -23.86 -0.11 -9.67
N VAL A 127 -23.69 1.20 -9.73
CA VAL A 127 -22.73 2.00 -8.95
C VAL A 127 -23.39 2.53 -7.69
N TRP A 128 -22.77 2.32 -6.53
CA TRP A 128 -23.25 2.84 -5.25
C TRP A 128 -22.94 4.32 -5.08
N SER A 129 -23.71 5.01 -4.24
CA SER A 129 -23.35 6.35 -3.78
C SER A 129 -22.13 6.33 -2.88
N HIS A 130 -21.46 7.47 -2.71
CA HIS A 130 -20.29 7.63 -1.84
C HIS A 130 -20.58 7.17 -0.41
N TRP A 131 -21.70 7.63 0.14
CA TRP A 131 -22.17 7.35 1.49
C TRP A 131 -23.60 6.83 1.50
N HIS A 132 -23.88 6.01 2.52
CA HIS A 132 -25.22 5.49 2.78
C HIS A 132 -25.60 5.61 4.25
N ASN A 133 -26.91 5.63 4.48
CA ASN A 133 -27.47 5.37 5.80
C ASN A 133 -27.53 3.85 6.06
N PRO A 134 -27.69 3.40 7.33
CA PRO A 134 -27.83 1.98 7.65
C PRO A 134 -29.01 1.26 6.95
N ASP A 135 -30.02 1.98 6.51
CA ASP A 135 -31.16 1.43 5.75
C ASP A 135 -30.88 1.28 4.24
N GLY A 136 -29.68 1.60 3.79
CA GLY A 136 -29.25 1.50 2.39
C GLY A 136 -29.55 2.74 1.55
N SER A 137 -30.28 3.73 2.07
CA SER A 137 -30.53 4.98 1.36
C SER A 137 -29.25 5.82 1.24
N TYR A 138 -29.11 6.54 0.10
CA TYR A 138 -27.92 7.38 -0.11
C TYR A 138 -27.81 8.52 0.88
N VAL A 139 -26.57 8.94 1.20
CA VAL A 139 -26.25 10.19 1.85
C VAL A 139 -25.61 11.12 0.83
N ALA A 140 -26.04 12.37 0.83
CA ALA A 140 -25.61 13.35 -0.18
C ALA A 140 -24.10 13.62 -0.15
N PHE A 141 -23.49 13.64 -1.34
CA PHE A 141 -22.11 14.03 -1.59
C PHE A 141 -22.08 15.02 -2.78
N GLY A 142 -21.19 15.99 -2.74
CA GLY A 142 -21.10 17.00 -3.79
C GLY A 142 -22.31 17.95 -3.78
N ASP A 143 -23.12 17.94 -4.84
CA ASP A 143 -24.26 18.86 -5.03
C ASP A 143 -25.48 18.53 -4.17
N GLN A 144 -25.38 17.68 -3.18
CA GLN A 144 -26.49 17.26 -2.31
C GLN A 144 -27.61 16.52 -3.09
N LYS A 145 -27.26 15.78 -4.13
CA LYS A 145 -28.20 15.02 -4.96
C LYS A 145 -27.82 13.55 -5.03
N ALA A 146 -28.81 12.71 -5.33
CA ALA A 146 -28.60 11.29 -5.56
C ALA A 146 -27.67 11.07 -6.76
N CYS A 147 -26.56 10.39 -6.54
CA CYS A 147 -25.59 10.08 -7.57
C CYS A 147 -24.83 8.80 -7.25
N GLY A 148 -24.39 8.10 -8.29
CA GLY A 148 -23.42 7.01 -8.17
C GLY A 148 -22.01 7.59 -8.10
N ASP A 149 -21.15 6.97 -7.29
CA ASP A 149 -19.72 7.27 -7.14
C ASP A 149 -18.92 6.06 -7.62
N ILE A 150 -18.34 6.18 -8.83
CA ILE A 150 -17.67 5.04 -9.47
C ILE A 150 -16.30 4.73 -8.81
N VAL A 151 -15.69 5.72 -8.18
CA VAL A 151 -14.38 5.56 -7.51
C VAL A 151 -14.56 4.79 -6.21
N GLU A 152 -15.51 5.21 -5.35
CA GLU A 152 -15.85 4.46 -4.13
C GLU A 152 -16.34 3.03 -4.46
N THR A 153 -17.13 2.90 -5.52
CA THR A 153 -17.55 1.58 -6.03
C THR A 153 -16.35 0.73 -6.44
N SER A 154 -15.34 1.31 -7.08
CA SER A 154 -14.14 0.56 -7.47
C SER A 154 -13.36 0.01 -6.27
N TYR A 155 -13.24 0.77 -5.19
CA TYR A 155 -12.61 0.30 -3.95
C TYR A 155 -13.43 -0.81 -3.28
N MET A 156 -14.76 -0.74 -3.34
CA MET A 156 -15.62 -1.82 -2.86
C MET A 156 -15.42 -3.10 -3.67
N ILE A 157 -15.44 -3.00 -5.00
CA ILE A 157 -15.21 -4.16 -5.89
C ILE A 157 -13.81 -4.75 -5.69
N GLU A 158 -12.79 -3.91 -5.51
CA GLU A 158 -11.42 -4.35 -5.17
C GLU A 158 -11.41 -5.23 -3.91
N GLY A 159 -12.08 -4.77 -2.85
CA GLY A 159 -12.22 -5.54 -1.60
C GLY A 159 -13.01 -6.84 -1.75
N LEU A 160 -14.10 -6.80 -2.50
CA LEU A 160 -14.93 -8.00 -2.78
C LEU A 160 -14.16 -9.04 -3.59
N ILE A 161 -13.38 -8.63 -4.59
CA ILE A 161 -12.50 -9.54 -5.35
C ILE A 161 -11.52 -10.25 -4.42
N VAL A 162 -10.87 -9.51 -3.51
CA VAL A 162 -9.96 -10.12 -2.52
C VAL A 162 -10.69 -11.13 -1.63
N ALA A 163 -11.89 -10.79 -1.16
CA ALA A 163 -12.70 -11.70 -0.35
C ALA A 163 -13.11 -12.95 -1.15
N LYS A 164 -13.54 -12.80 -2.41
CA LYS A 164 -13.87 -13.92 -3.31
C LYS A 164 -12.70 -14.87 -3.47
N GLU A 165 -11.51 -14.33 -3.71
CA GLU A 165 -10.30 -15.11 -3.92
C GLU A 165 -9.80 -15.80 -2.64
N PHE A 166 -10.08 -15.25 -1.47
CA PHE A 166 -9.69 -15.83 -0.19
C PHE A 166 -10.64 -16.91 0.29
N PHE A 167 -11.95 -16.67 0.20
CA PHE A 167 -13.00 -17.63 0.61
C PHE A 167 -13.29 -18.60 -0.54
N ASP A 168 -12.35 -19.53 -0.78
CA ASP A 168 -12.28 -20.40 -1.95
C ASP A 168 -12.69 -21.87 -1.68
N SER A 169 -13.21 -22.16 -0.51
CA SER A 169 -13.69 -23.51 -0.15
C SER A 169 -14.87 -23.93 -1.05
N SER A 170 -14.99 -25.24 -1.28
CA SER A 170 -16.12 -25.83 -2.03
C SER A 170 -17.42 -25.94 -1.20
N SER A 171 -17.45 -25.39 0.02
CA SER A 171 -18.68 -25.36 0.81
C SER A 171 -19.77 -24.55 0.11
N GLU A 172 -21.04 -24.94 0.33
CA GLU A 172 -22.19 -24.24 -0.24
C GLU A 172 -22.19 -22.75 0.13
N THR A 173 -21.86 -22.43 1.38
CA THR A 173 -21.83 -21.05 1.89
C THR A 173 -20.82 -20.18 1.18
N GLU A 174 -19.57 -20.66 1.02
CA GLU A 174 -18.54 -19.87 0.34
C GLU A 174 -18.75 -19.83 -1.18
N THR A 175 -19.33 -20.90 -1.77
CA THR A 175 -19.71 -20.90 -3.18
C THR A 175 -20.81 -19.88 -3.45
N ALA A 176 -21.83 -19.81 -2.61
CA ALA A 176 -22.88 -18.79 -2.71
C ALA A 176 -22.33 -17.37 -2.53
N LEU A 177 -21.37 -17.20 -1.58
CA LEU A 177 -20.70 -15.91 -1.36
C LEU A 177 -19.96 -15.44 -2.61
N ARG A 178 -19.19 -16.32 -3.26
CA ARG A 178 -18.47 -16.00 -4.51
C ARG A 178 -19.40 -15.63 -5.65
N ASN A 179 -20.49 -16.39 -5.82
CA ASN A 179 -21.49 -16.11 -6.86
C ASN A 179 -22.14 -14.74 -6.66
N ASP A 180 -22.48 -14.38 -5.44
CA ASP A 180 -23.04 -13.07 -5.11
C ASP A 180 -22.05 -11.93 -5.34
N ILE A 181 -20.76 -12.14 -5.08
CA ILE A 181 -19.70 -11.17 -5.40
C ILE A 181 -19.60 -10.98 -6.92
N ASP A 182 -19.65 -12.07 -7.69
CA ASP A 182 -19.64 -11.99 -9.16
C ASP A 182 -20.85 -11.22 -9.67
N GLU A 183 -22.06 -11.52 -9.17
CA GLU A 183 -23.28 -10.80 -9.53
C GLU A 183 -23.16 -9.29 -9.27
N LEU A 184 -22.66 -8.90 -8.10
CA LEU A 184 -22.47 -7.48 -7.75
C LEU A 184 -21.42 -6.82 -8.66
N SER A 185 -20.29 -7.48 -8.89
CA SER A 185 -19.20 -6.95 -9.72
C SER A 185 -19.61 -6.81 -11.17
N ASP A 186 -20.32 -7.81 -11.71
CA ASP A 186 -20.79 -7.84 -13.10
C ASP A 186 -21.92 -6.83 -13.36
N SER A 187 -22.66 -6.40 -12.33
CA SER A 187 -23.74 -5.43 -12.44
C SER A 187 -23.28 -3.99 -12.57
N VAL A 188 -21.99 -3.69 -12.37
CA VAL A 188 -21.44 -2.32 -12.48
C VAL A 188 -21.27 -1.95 -13.94
N ASP A 189 -22.07 -1.00 -14.43
CA ASP A 189 -21.96 -0.49 -15.80
C ASP A 189 -20.93 0.66 -15.87
N TRP A 190 -19.67 0.28 -16.06
CA TRP A 190 -18.56 1.24 -16.21
C TRP A 190 -18.70 2.14 -17.43
N LYS A 191 -19.33 1.65 -18.51
CA LYS A 191 -19.57 2.45 -19.72
C LYS A 191 -20.52 3.61 -19.46
N ALA A 192 -21.52 3.41 -18.60
CA ALA A 192 -22.45 4.48 -18.23
C ALA A 192 -21.76 5.68 -17.59
N TYR A 193 -20.53 5.51 -17.06
CA TYR A 193 -19.75 6.58 -16.42
C TYR A 193 -18.71 7.24 -17.34
N THR A 194 -18.76 6.99 -18.64
CA THR A 194 -17.83 7.60 -19.60
C THR A 194 -18.26 8.98 -20.07
N GLY A 195 -19.41 9.47 -19.66
CA GLY A 195 -19.98 10.73 -20.10
C GLY A 195 -20.42 10.73 -21.57
N ASN A 196 -20.98 11.85 -21.99
CA ASN A 196 -21.53 11.98 -23.36
C ASN A 196 -20.43 12.02 -24.46
N GLY A 197 -19.16 12.23 -24.10
CA GLY A 197 -18.03 12.23 -25.03
C GLY A 197 -17.32 10.88 -25.15
N GLY A 198 -17.53 9.94 -24.22
CA GLY A 198 -16.91 8.62 -24.19
C GLY A 198 -15.37 8.66 -24.17
N ASP A 199 -14.75 9.70 -23.59
CA ASP A 199 -13.31 9.94 -23.63
C ASP A 199 -12.60 9.74 -22.28
N ALA A 200 -13.36 9.54 -21.21
CA ALA A 200 -12.84 9.29 -19.86
C ALA A 200 -13.94 8.80 -18.93
N LEU A 201 -13.57 8.29 -17.78
CA LEU A 201 -14.50 8.07 -16.67
C LEU A 201 -14.74 9.39 -15.92
N TYR A 202 -15.96 9.52 -15.41
CA TYR A 202 -16.38 10.59 -14.52
C TYR A 202 -16.69 10.03 -13.14
N TRP A 203 -16.24 10.68 -12.10
CA TRP A 203 -16.35 10.24 -10.72
C TRP A 203 -17.82 10.07 -10.29
N LEU A 204 -18.65 11.07 -10.62
CA LEU A 204 -20.05 11.14 -10.23
C LEU A 204 -20.97 11.20 -11.44
N TRP A 205 -22.07 10.44 -11.39
CA TRP A 205 -23.19 10.58 -12.30
C TRP A 205 -24.47 10.85 -11.51
N TYR A 206 -25.08 12.02 -11.78
CA TYR A 206 -26.36 12.45 -11.22
C TYR A 206 -27.49 11.97 -12.13
N SER A 207 -28.10 10.84 -11.75
CA SER A 207 -29.02 10.10 -12.61
C SER A 207 -30.30 10.86 -12.99
N LEU A 208 -30.81 11.72 -12.10
CA LEU A 208 -32.01 12.51 -12.36
C LEU A 208 -31.81 13.64 -13.39
N GLU A 209 -30.56 14.05 -13.60
CA GLU A 209 -30.17 15.15 -14.48
C GLU A 209 -29.38 14.67 -15.70
N ASP A 210 -29.06 13.39 -15.76
CA ASP A 210 -28.09 12.82 -16.71
C ASP A 210 -26.82 13.67 -16.82
N ARG A 211 -26.27 14.06 -15.65
CA ARG A 211 -25.14 14.96 -15.56
C ARG A 211 -23.94 14.28 -14.92
N TYR A 212 -22.81 14.42 -15.57
CA TYR A 212 -21.53 13.92 -15.07
C TYR A 212 -20.74 15.02 -14.36
N SER A 213 -19.94 14.67 -13.36
CA SER A 213 -19.09 15.59 -12.61
C SER A 213 -17.76 14.93 -12.25
N LEU A 214 -16.71 15.75 -12.15
CA LEU A 214 -15.35 15.34 -11.77
C LEU A 214 -14.76 14.31 -12.77
N LYS A 215 -14.33 14.78 -13.91
CA LYS A 215 -13.59 13.95 -14.88
C LYS A 215 -12.35 13.35 -14.23
N VAL A 216 -12.23 12.02 -14.25
CA VAL A 216 -11.08 11.29 -13.73
C VAL A 216 -10.01 11.24 -14.81
N ALA A 217 -8.86 11.86 -14.58
CA ALA A 217 -7.81 11.93 -15.57
C ALA A 217 -6.42 12.05 -14.94
N GLY A 218 -5.50 11.28 -15.46
CA GLY A 218 -4.09 11.27 -15.04
C GLY A 218 -3.86 10.57 -13.71
N TRP A 219 -2.60 10.56 -13.28
CA TRP A 219 -2.18 9.89 -12.06
C TRP A 219 -2.83 10.50 -10.82
N ASN A 220 -3.59 9.68 -10.13
CA ASN A 220 -4.23 9.90 -8.84
C ASN A 220 -4.65 8.53 -8.24
N GLU A 221 -5.49 8.53 -7.21
CA GLU A 221 -6.00 7.35 -6.52
C GLU A 221 -6.92 6.45 -7.35
N CYS A 222 -7.43 6.94 -8.49
CA CYS A 222 -8.44 6.25 -9.28
C CYS A 222 -7.86 5.27 -10.32
N PHE A 223 -6.60 4.86 -10.21
CA PHE A 223 -6.01 3.92 -11.16
C PHE A 223 -6.77 2.58 -11.19
N VAL A 224 -7.11 2.07 -10.00
CA VAL A 224 -7.92 0.85 -9.87
C VAL A 224 -9.27 0.97 -10.56
N THR A 225 -9.90 2.14 -10.53
CA THR A 225 -11.19 2.39 -11.18
C THR A 225 -11.12 2.12 -12.68
N TYR A 226 -10.10 2.65 -13.36
CA TYR A 226 -9.89 2.40 -14.78
C TYR A 226 -9.54 0.95 -15.08
N LEU A 227 -8.70 0.31 -14.26
CA LEU A 227 -8.32 -1.08 -14.48
C LEU A 227 -9.51 -2.02 -14.29
N LEU A 228 -10.32 -1.85 -13.24
CA LEU A 228 -11.53 -2.65 -13.05
C LEU A 228 -12.52 -2.44 -14.20
N ALA A 229 -12.68 -1.19 -14.66
CA ALA A 229 -13.52 -0.88 -15.81
C ALA A 229 -13.04 -1.57 -17.11
N LEU A 230 -11.72 -1.70 -17.32
CA LEU A 230 -11.16 -2.46 -18.45
C LEU A 230 -11.37 -3.97 -18.32
N GLY A 231 -11.25 -4.49 -17.10
CA GLY A 231 -11.34 -5.92 -16.81
C GLY A 231 -12.76 -6.48 -16.74
N ALA A 232 -13.77 -5.62 -16.65
CA ALA A 232 -15.17 -6.01 -16.52
C ALA A 232 -15.67 -6.91 -17.67
N ASN A 233 -16.88 -7.46 -17.53
CA ASN A 233 -17.53 -8.18 -18.62
C ASN A 233 -17.71 -7.27 -19.84
N GLU A 234 -17.84 -7.84 -21.05
CA GLU A 234 -17.81 -7.05 -22.30
C GLU A 234 -19.01 -6.10 -22.46
N GLU A 235 -20.12 -6.40 -21.80
CA GLU A 235 -21.30 -5.54 -21.83
C GLU A 235 -21.02 -4.19 -21.15
N HIS A 236 -20.30 -4.22 -20.03
CA HIS A 236 -20.07 -3.08 -19.15
C HIS A 236 -18.63 -2.52 -19.19
N ALA A 237 -17.69 -3.24 -19.80
CA ALA A 237 -16.28 -2.83 -19.84
C ALA A 237 -16.07 -1.60 -20.74
N ILE A 238 -15.17 -0.70 -20.33
CA ILE A 238 -14.69 0.38 -21.19
C ILE A 238 -13.69 -0.15 -22.23
N SER A 239 -13.50 0.60 -23.31
CA SER A 239 -12.47 0.27 -24.29
C SER A 239 -11.09 0.73 -23.83
N PRO A 240 -10.01 0.10 -24.34
CA PRO A 240 -8.64 0.60 -24.11
C PRO A 240 -8.44 2.05 -24.55
N ASP A 241 -9.17 2.51 -25.57
CA ASP A 241 -9.11 3.89 -26.06
C ASP A 241 -9.59 4.91 -25.01
N ILE A 242 -10.60 4.57 -24.20
CA ILE A 242 -11.07 5.40 -23.08
C ILE A 242 -10.01 5.47 -21.98
N TYR A 243 -9.32 4.36 -21.70
CA TYR A 243 -8.20 4.34 -20.76
C TYR A 243 -7.06 5.24 -21.24
N GLU A 244 -6.66 5.12 -22.51
CA GLU A 244 -5.60 5.94 -23.08
C GLU A 244 -5.91 7.43 -23.07
N LYS A 245 -7.14 7.81 -23.40
CA LYS A 245 -7.54 9.23 -23.44
C LYS A 245 -7.84 9.82 -22.07
N GLY A 246 -8.42 9.03 -21.18
CA GLY A 246 -8.84 9.48 -19.85
C GLY A 246 -7.74 9.39 -18.81
N TRP A 247 -7.30 8.18 -18.51
CA TRP A 247 -6.31 7.91 -17.46
C TRP A 247 -4.90 8.24 -17.90
N ASN A 248 -4.52 7.80 -19.08
CA ASN A 248 -3.13 7.70 -19.49
C ASN A 248 -2.51 9.10 -19.73
N ALA A 249 -2.42 9.85 -18.64
CA ALA A 249 -1.84 11.18 -18.60
C ALA A 249 -0.44 11.21 -19.21
N PRO A 250 0.05 12.38 -19.62
CA PRO A 250 1.41 12.53 -20.08
C PRO A 250 2.39 11.90 -19.08
N ALA A 251 3.24 11.01 -19.55
CA ALA A 251 4.36 10.50 -18.79
C ALA A 251 5.52 11.52 -18.85
N PHE A 252 6.29 11.57 -17.76
CA PHE A 252 7.48 12.42 -17.65
C PHE A 252 8.67 11.53 -17.24
N PRO A 253 9.15 10.63 -18.12
CA PRO A 253 10.14 9.61 -17.76
C PRO A 253 11.45 10.19 -17.24
N ASP A 254 11.81 11.39 -17.68
CA ASP A 254 13.03 12.08 -17.24
C ASP A 254 12.80 13.06 -16.08
N ARG A 255 11.55 13.13 -15.57
CA ARG A 255 11.27 14.00 -14.44
C ARG A 255 11.90 13.46 -13.16
N LYS A 256 12.81 14.25 -12.59
CA LYS A 256 13.42 13.97 -11.31
C LYS A 256 13.02 15.02 -10.28
N VAL A 257 12.70 14.54 -9.09
CA VAL A 257 12.38 15.36 -7.92
C VAL A 257 13.29 14.91 -6.80
N ASN A 258 14.15 15.79 -6.30
CA ASN A 258 15.16 15.42 -5.32
C ASN A 258 16.00 14.20 -5.73
N GLY A 259 16.31 14.09 -7.04
CA GLY A 259 17.02 12.95 -7.62
C GLY A 259 16.19 11.71 -7.91
N TYR A 260 15.00 11.57 -7.32
CA TYR A 260 14.10 10.43 -7.56
C TYR A 260 13.34 10.59 -8.87
N THR A 261 13.29 9.54 -9.68
CA THR A 261 12.49 9.52 -10.91
C THR A 261 11.01 9.39 -10.56
N LEU A 262 10.20 10.36 -11.02
CA LEU A 262 8.76 10.41 -10.79
C LEU A 262 8.04 10.57 -12.14
N PRO A 263 7.81 9.48 -12.90
CA PRO A 263 7.36 9.55 -14.28
C PRO A 263 5.90 9.96 -14.45
N LEU A 264 5.05 9.74 -13.46
CA LEU A 264 3.62 9.96 -13.59
C LEU A 264 3.12 11.13 -12.73
N GLY A 265 2.00 11.73 -13.17
CA GLY A 265 1.26 12.74 -12.44
C GLY A 265 1.64 14.17 -12.77
N LYS A 266 0.71 15.10 -12.49
CA LYS A 266 0.86 16.53 -12.74
C LYS A 266 1.45 17.30 -11.57
N ASN A 267 1.35 16.73 -10.35
CA ASN A 267 1.85 17.38 -9.15
C ASN A 267 3.38 17.32 -9.13
N GLU A 268 4.03 18.45 -8.85
CA GLU A 268 5.47 18.57 -8.87
C GLU A 268 6.16 17.55 -7.97
N LYS A 269 5.61 17.29 -6.79
CA LYS A 269 6.12 16.37 -5.77
C LYS A 269 5.20 15.15 -5.54
N GLY A 270 4.39 14.78 -6.52
CA GLY A 270 3.55 13.59 -6.50
C GLY A 270 2.14 13.79 -5.94
N GLY A 271 1.90 14.79 -5.13
CA GLY A 271 0.63 15.01 -4.42
C GLY A 271 0.55 14.29 -3.07
N PRO A 272 -0.65 14.06 -2.53
CA PRO A 272 -0.87 13.31 -1.29
C PRO A 272 -0.54 11.83 -1.47
N LEU A 273 -0.01 11.17 -0.42
CA LEU A 273 0.48 9.80 -0.54
C LEU A 273 -0.61 8.75 -0.81
N PHE A 274 -1.87 9.02 -0.53
CA PHE A 274 -2.93 8.07 -0.86
C PHE A 274 -3.02 7.78 -2.37
N PHE A 275 -2.51 8.65 -3.25
CA PHE A 275 -2.34 8.37 -4.67
C PHE A 275 -1.49 7.11 -4.95
N SER A 276 -0.57 6.80 -4.06
CA SER A 276 0.30 5.62 -4.15
C SER A 276 -0.16 4.47 -3.26
N HIS A 277 -1.30 4.60 -2.58
CA HIS A 277 -1.81 3.55 -1.69
C HIS A 277 -3.08 2.89 -2.22
N TYR A 278 -4.15 3.64 -2.46
CA TYR A 278 -5.49 3.07 -2.63
C TYR A 278 -5.58 2.06 -3.78
N SER A 279 -5.11 2.40 -4.97
CA SER A 279 -5.08 1.45 -6.09
C SER A 279 -4.10 0.29 -5.88
N PHE A 280 -3.14 0.43 -5.00
CA PHE A 280 -2.11 -0.59 -4.75
C PHE A 280 -2.36 -1.38 -3.45
N LEU A 281 -3.56 -1.30 -2.90
CA LEU A 281 -3.99 -2.23 -1.87
C LEU A 281 -4.12 -3.63 -2.47
N GLY A 282 -4.74 -3.75 -3.65
CA GLY A 282 -4.89 -5.00 -4.40
C GLY A 282 -3.84 -5.21 -5.50
N PHE A 283 -3.51 -4.19 -6.28
CA PHE A 283 -2.50 -4.30 -7.33
C PHE A 283 -1.08 -4.34 -6.76
N ASP A 284 -0.29 -5.34 -7.18
CA ASP A 284 1.14 -5.43 -6.83
C ASP A 284 1.99 -4.58 -7.78
N PRO A 285 2.43 -3.38 -7.38
CA PRO A 285 3.16 -2.48 -8.28
C PRO A 285 4.53 -3.03 -8.71
N ARG A 286 5.07 -4.04 -8.01
CA ARG A 286 6.33 -4.70 -8.35
C ARG A 286 6.24 -5.44 -9.69
N LEU A 287 5.05 -5.94 -10.00
CA LEU A 287 4.74 -6.75 -11.20
C LEU A 287 4.12 -5.90 -12.33
N MET A 288 4.09 -4.57 -12.21
CA MET A 288 3.37 -3.69 -13.11
C MET A 288 4.32 -2.70 -13.78
N GLN A 289 4.47 -2.84 -15.10
CA GLN A 289 5.21 -1.92 -15.96
C GLN A 289 4.49 -1.74 -17.28
N ASP A 290 4.45 -0.52 -17.78
CA ASP A 290 4.03 -0.18 -19.14
C ASP A 290 5.12 0.65 -19.84
N SER A 291 4.77 1.27 -20.97
CA SER A 291 5.68 2.13 -21.71
C SER A 291 6.05 3.43 -21.00
N LYS A 292 5.34 3.80 -19.94
CA LYS A 292 5.45 5.10 -19.27
C LYS A 292 6.12 4.99 -17.91
N ALA A 293 5.87 3.91 -17.18
CA ALA A 293 6.39 3.75 -15.83
C ALA A 293 6.53 2.28 -15.41
N TRP A 294 7.50 2.02 -14.57
CA TRP A 294 7.44 0.92 -13.63
C TRP A 294 6.74 1.42 -12.37
N TYR A 295 5.58 0.86 -12.06
CA TYR A 295 4.72 1.38 -10.99
C TYR A 295 5.36 1.27 -9.60
N TRP A 296 6.19 0.26 -9.36
CA TRP A 296 7.00 0.19 -8.14
C TRP A 296 7.91 1.41 -7.98
N GLN A 297 8.61 1.80 -9.04
CA GLN A 297 9.43 3.01 -9.01
C GLN A 297 8.60 4.26 -8.71
N GLN A 298 7.43 4.37 -9.32
CA GLN A 298 6.53 5.50 -9.10
C GLN A 298 6.13 5.64 -7.63
N VAL A 299 5.65 4.55 -6.99
CA VAL A 299 5.14 4.61 -5.62
C VAL A 299 6.25 4.78 -4.59
N VAL A 300 7.39 4.14 -4.78
CA VAL A 300 8.55 4.31 -3.89
C VAL A 300 9.14 5.71 -4.01
N SER A 301 9.35 6.20 -5.24
CA SER A 301 9.84 7.57 -5.47
C SER A 301 8.90 8.61 -4.85
N HIS A 302 7.59 8.47 -5.02
CA HIS A 302 6.61 9.37 -4.43
C HIS A 302 6.70 9.38 -2.90
N THR A 303 6.81 8.20 -2.27
CA THR A 303 6.98 8.07 -0.82
C THR A 303 8.28 8.76 -0.34
N MET A 304 9.39 8.52 -1.04
CA MET A 304 10.67 9.11 -0.70
C MET A 304 10.71 10.62 -0.90
N ILE A 305 10.05 11.14 -1.93
CA ILE A 305 9.89 12.59 -2.16
C ILE A 305 9.07 13.24 -1.05
N ASN A 306 7.97 12.60 -0.63
CA ASN A 306 7.14 13.09 0.47
C ASN A 306 7.93 13.14 1.79
N ARG A 307 8.66 12.06 2.09
CA ARG A 307 9.57 12.01 3.25
C ARG A 307 10.67 13.07 3.16
N HIS A 308 11.33 13.19 2.01
CA HIS A 308 12.38 14.19 1.79
C HIS A 308 11.86 15.61 2.04
N TYR A 309 10.69 15.93 1.50
CA TYR A 309 10.04 17.21 1.75
C TYR A 309 9.87 17.47 3.26
N CYS A 310 9.27 16.52 3.99
CA CYS A 310 9.03 16.67 5.43
C CYS A 310 10.32 16.91 6.21
N LEU A 311 11.43 16.26 5.83
CA LEU A 311 12.67 16.31 6.61
C LEU A 311 13.59 17.47 6.24
N TYR A 312 13.56 17.95 4.99
CA TYR A 312 14.59 18.85 4.48
C TYR A 312 14.06 20.12 3.83
N GLU A 313 12.77 20.18 3.46
CA GLU A 313 12.21 21.32 2.74
C GLU A 313 11.05 21.98 3.49
N ALA A 314 10.30 21.22 4.28
CA ALA A 314 9.21 21.77 5.09
C ALA A 314 9.76 22.81 6.09
N PRO A 315 8.94 23.82 6.45
CA PRO A 315 9.30 24.78 7.49
C PRO A 315 9.76 24.06 8.77
N ALA A 316 10.90 24.47 9.33
CA ALA A 316 11.48 23.84 10.54
C ALA A 316 10.52 23.85 11.74
N GLU A 317 9.66 24.86 11.81
CA GLU A 317 8.62 25.02 12.80
C GLU A 317 7.55 23.93 12.75
N ASN A 318 7.38 23.21 11.63
CA ASN A 318 6.45 22.07 11.54
C ASN A 318 6.88 20.88 12.41
N GLY A 319 8.18 20.79 12.73
CA GLY A 319 8.71 19.81 13.67
C GLY A 319 8.80 18.39 13.13
N TYR A 320 8.74 18.20 11.81
CA TYR A 320 8.97 16.89 11.18
C TYR A 320 10.40 16.41 11.40
N ARG A 321 10.60 15.11 11.52
CA ARG A 321 11.88 14.45 11.72
C ARG A 321 11.82 12.98 11.26
N ASN A 322 12.93 12.26 11.34
CA ASN A 322 13.03 10.88 10.84
C ASN A 322 11.92 9.93 11.31
N GLY A 323 11.46 10.04 12.54
CA GLY A 323 10.36 9.25 13.09
C GLY A 323 8.98 9.93 13.02
N VAL A 324 8.86 11.09 12.36
CA VAL A 324 7.59 11.84 12.28
C VAL A 324 7.53 12.53 10.91
N TRP A 325 6.94 11.86 9.94
CA TRP A 325 6.76 12.36 8.57
C TRP A 325 5.56 11.69 7.91
N GLY A 326 5.05 12.29 6.84
CA GLY A 326 4.04 11.71 5.97
C GLY A 326 2.83 12.62 5.78
N LEU A 327 2.62 13.05 4.54
CA LEU A 327 1.53 13.94 4.14
C LEU A 327 0.55 13.19 3.25
N THR A 328 -0.69 13.10 3.72
CA THR A 328 -1.83 12.56 2.99
C THR A 328 -3.12 13.18 3.52
N ALA A 329 -4.27 12.70 3.06
CA ALA A 329 -5.56 13.14 3.58
C ALA A 329 -5.71 12.76 5.06
N CYS A 330 -6.14 13.68 5.88
CA CYS A 330 -6.46 13.45 7.30
C CYS A 330 -7.19 14.66 7.91
N TYR A 331 -7.74 14.50 9.09
CA TYR A 331 -8.24 15.62 9.88
C TYR A 331 -7.12 16.58 10.34
N GLY A 332 -7.46 17.81 10.64
CA GLY A 332 -6.56 18.73 11.32
C GLY A 332 -6.30 18.31 12.77
N ALA A 333 -5.18 18.76 13.33
CA ALA A 333 -4.79 18.54 14.72
C ALA A 333 -4.34 19.86 15.34
N GLY A 334 -4.47 20.00 16.66
CA GLY A 334 -4.12 21.21 17.38
C GLY A 334 -4.90 22.44 16.89
N SER A 335 -4.20 23.50 16.54
CA SER A 335 -4.79 24.73 16.01
C SER A 335 -5.30 24.59 14.57
N THR A 336 -4.93 23.53 13.85
CA THR A 336 -5.40 23.25 12.49
C THR A 336 -6.72 22.48 12.55
N SER A 337 -7.74 22.96 11.83
CA SER A 337 -9.07 22.34 11.80
C SER A 337 -9.42 21.80 10.40
N GLY A 338 -10.45 20.97 10.35
CA GLY A 338 -11.01 20.45 9.11
C GLY A 338 -10.22 19.26 8.53
N TYR A 339 -10.78 18.68 7.48
CA TYR A 339 -10.16 17.62 6.69
C TYR A 339 -9.46 18.23 5.48
N SER A 340 -8.27 17.73 5.15
CA SER A 340 -7.51 18.19 3.98
C SER A 340 -6.66 17.08 3.40
N ALA A 341 -6.57 17.02 2.07
CA ALA A 341 -5.66 16.13 1.35
C ALA A 341 -4.25 16.76 1.30
N ARG A 342 -3.54 16.68 2.43
CA ARG A 342 -2.23 17.29 2.62
C ARG A 342 -1.16 16.69 1.72
N ASN A 343 -0.30 17.55 1.24
CA ASN A 343 0.84 17.20 0.39
C ASN A 343 1.86 18.35 0.45
N PRO A 344 3.04 18.24 -0.16
CA PRO A 344 4.06 19.28 -0.11
C PRO A 344 3.63 20.70 -0.55
N LYS A 345 2.53 20.82 -1.31
CA LYS A 345 2.03 22.11 -1.79
C LYS A 345 1.08 22.79 -0.79
N ASN A 346 0.38 22.01 0.03
CA ASN A 346 -0.59 22.51 1.02
C ASN A 346 -0.32 21.95 2.43
N ASP A 347 0.94 21.93 2.79
CA ASP A 347 1.40 21.53 4.12
C ASP A 347 1.06 22.61 5.17
N ASP A 348 0.43 22.18 6.26
CA ASP A 348 0.02 23.02 7.39
C ASP A 348 0.59 22.52 8.73
N GLY A 349 1.65 21.71 8.67
CA GLY A 349 2.35 21.15 9.82
C GLY A 349 1.69 19.91 10.44
N VAL A 350 0.68 19.35 9.77
CA VAL A 350 -0.03 18.15 10.25
C VAL A 350 0.38 16.92 9.43
N MET A 351 0.95 15.92 10.10
CA MET A 351 1.24 14.63 9.49
C MET A 351 0.12 13.61 9.75
N ALA A 352 -0.04 12.66 8.86
CA ALA A 352 -0.96 11.52 8.99
C ALA A 352 -0.17 10.23 9.22
N PRO A 353 -0.36 9.49 10.32
CA PRO A 353 0.28 8.20 10.53
C PRO A 353 0.09 7.23 9.37
N THR A 354 -1.11 7.19 8.77
CA THR A 354 -1.42 6.33 7.62
C THR A 354 -0.47 6.56 6.43
N ALA A 355 -0.01 7.79 6.20
CA ALA A 355 0.90 8.10 5.10
C ALA A 355 2.18 7.25 5.12
N ALA A 356 2.81 7.15 6.30
CA ALA A 356 4.03 6.36 6.48
C ALA A 356 3.74 4.86 6.67
N LEU A 357 2.67 4.51 7.42
CA LEU A 357 2.36 3.12 7.73
C LEU A 357 1.78 2.36 6.53
N SER A 358 1.01 3.02 5.67
CA SER A 358 0.55 2.46 4.40
C SER A 358 1.66 2.37 3.35
N SER A 359 2.79 3.03 3.59
CA SER A 359 4.01 2.90 2.77
C SER A 359 4.94 1.77 3.23
N TYR A 360 4.52 0.92 4.16
CA TYR A 360 5.36 -0.15 4.72
C TYR A 360 6.04 -1.02 3.65
N PRO A 361 5.37 -1.48 2.58
CA PRO A 361 6.05 -2.25 1.53
C PRO A 361 7.09 -1.43 0.77
N TYR A 362 6.89 -0.11 0.66
CA TYR A 362 7.72 0.79 -0.14
C TYR A 362 8.97 1.27 0.59
N THR A 363 8.85 1.48 1.90
CA THR A 363 9.90 2.06 2.75
C THR A 363 9.91 1.42 4.14
N PRO A 364 10.13 0.09 4.25
CA PRO A 364 9.93 -0.65 5.50
C PRO A 364 10.72 -0.10 6.67
N PHE A 365 11.97 0.32 6.46
CA PHE A 365 12.79 0.91 7.50
C PHE A 365 12.22 2.25 8.00
N TYR A 366 11.90 3.16 7.07
CA TYR A 366 11.39 4.49 7.44
C TYR A 366 9.99 4.43 8.02
N SER A 367 9.15 3.51 7.54
CA SER A 367 7.84 3.24 8.11
C SER A 367 7.96 2.66 9.53
N THR A 368 8.96 1.80 9.78
CA THR A 368 9.27 1.29 11.12
C THR A 368 9.71 2.41 12.06
N GLN A 369 10.51 3.37 11.60
CA GLN A 369 10.88 4.53 12.42
C GLN A 369 9.65 5.32 12.87
N VAL A 370 8.69 5.57 11.96
CA VAL A 370 7.42 6.24 12.32
C VAL A 370 6.62 5.40 13.30
N LEU A 371 6.47 4.10 13.05
CA LEU A 371 5.76 3.17 13.93
C LEU A 371 6.29 3.26 15.37
N LEU A 372 7.62 3.16 15.54
CA LEU A 372 8.25 3.14 16.85
C LEU A 372 8.25 4.51 17.54
N GLU A 373 8.35 5.60 16.77
CA GLU A 373 8.32 6.94 17.34
C GLU A 373 6.91 7.32 17.80
N LEU A 374 5.89 7.08 16.96
CA LEU A 374 4.51 7.35 17.35
C LEU A 374 4.04 6.46 18.50
N ASP A 375 4.60 5.26 18.63
CA ASP A 375 4.29 4.36 19.74
C ASP A 375 4.69 4.91 21.11
N LYS A 376 5.70 5.78 21.17
CA LYS A 376 6.15 6.47 22.39
C LYS A 376 5.29 7.68 22.75
N ILE A 377 4.45 8.16 21.81
CA ILE A 377 3.65 9.37 21.99
C ILE A 377 2.23 8.99 22.39
N GLU A 378 1.90 9.13 23.68
CA GLU A 378 0.58 8.77 24.21
C GLU A 378 -0.57 9.48 23.48
N LEU A 379 -0.39 10.73 23.09
CA LEU A 379 -1.38 11.51 22.36
C LEU A 379 -1.69 10.93 20.97
N CYS A 380 -0.77 10.15 20.38
CA CYS A 380 -0.99 9.47 19.12
C CYS A 380 -1.74 8.15 19.26
N GLN A 381 -2.04 7.67 20.48
CA GLN A 381 -2.81 6.44 20.68
C GLN A 381 -4.31 6.75 20.68
N GLY A 382 -5.05 6.10 19.77
CA GLY A 382 -6.50 6.18 19.63
C GLY A 382 -7.19 4.87 19.96
N GLN A 383 -8.51 4.84 19.78
CA GLN A 383 -9.32 3.64 20.04
C GLN A 383 -8.96 2.47 19.10
N PHE A 384 -8.67 2.77 17.85
CA PHE A 384 -8.41 1.80 16.79
C PHE A 384 -6.97 1.91 16.25
N GLY A 385 -6.00 2.07 17.11
CA GLY A 385 -4.60 2.26 16.76
C GLY A 385 -4.18 3.72 16.82
N PHE A 386 -3.25 4.13 15.95
CA PHE A 386 -2.79 5.50 15.95
C PHE A 386 -3.90 6.48 15.57
N ALA A 387 -3.85 7.67 16.17
CA ALA A 387 -4.67 8.82 15.82
C ALA A 387 -4.64 9.11 14.33
N ASP A 388 -5.70 9.69 13.79
CA ASP A 388 -5.81 10.06 12.39
C ASP A 388 -4.69 11.03 11.95
N SER A 389 -4.38 11.98 12.82
CA SER A 389 -3.34 12.98 12.54
C SER A 389 -2.60 13.44 13.79
N TYR A 390 -1.40 13.98 13.55
CA TYR A 390 -0.53 14.54 14.58
C TYR A 390 0.15 15.82 14.08
N LYS A 391 0.17 16.85 14.91
CA LYS A 391 0.88 18.11 14.68
C LYS A 391 2.08 18.21 15.61
N PRO A 392 3.30 17.90 15.15
CA PRO A 392 4.47 17.81 16.01
C PRO A 392 4.82 19.12 16.71
N SER A 393 4.65 20.26 16.02
CA SER A 393 4.96 21.59 16.56
C SER A 393 4.12 21.97 17.78
N GLU A 394 2.93 21.41 17.91
CA GLU A 394 2.00 21.68 19.01
C GLU A 394 1.86 20.49 19.96
N ASN A 395 2.52 19.36 19.66
CA ASN A 395 2.33 18.09 20.34
C ASN A 395 0.84 17.77 20.52
N ALA A 396 0.06 17.86 19.42
CA ALA A 396 -1.38 17.68 19.42
C ALA A 396 -1.80 16.65 18.37
N SER A 397 -2.83 15.87 18.65
CA SER A 397 -3.37 14.87 17.74
C SER A 397 -4.88 14.96 17.57
N ASN A 398 -5.39 14.44 16.46
CA ASN A 398 -6.81 14.16 16.28
C ASN A 398 -7.04 12.67 16.40
N ARG A 399 -7.69 12.23 17.48
CA ARG A 399 -7.89 10.82 17.83
C ARG A 399 -9.12 10.17 17.18
N ASN A 400 -9.77 10.87 16.27
CA ASN A 400 -10.77 10.24 15.42
C ASN A 400 -10.08 9.27 14.45
N HIS A 401 -10.87 8.45 13.80
CA HIS A 401 -10.40 7.50 12.81
C HIS A 401 -11.30 7.57 11.58
N LEU A 402 -10.71 7.43 10.40
CA LEU A 402 -11.39 7.33 9.12
C LEU A 402 -11.17 5.95 8.51
N ALA A 403 -12.20 5.39 7.87
CA ALA A 403 -12.08 4.11 7.17
C ALA A 403 -10.97 4.12 6.12
N ILE A 404 -10.89 5.22 5.35
CA ILE A 404 -9.91 5.40 4.28
C ILE A 404 -8.46 5.49 4.77
N ASP A 405 -8.24 5.75 6.06
CA ASP A 405 -6.92 5.80 6.69
C ASP A 405 -6.57 4.49 7.41
N GLN A 406 -7.56 3.85 8.06
CA GLN A 406 -7.34 2.60 8.78
C GLN A 406 -7.16 1.40 7.84
N GLY A 407 -7.90 1.35 6.73
CA GLY A 407 -7.83 0.25 5.77
C GLY A 407 -6.43 0.08 5.15
N PRO A 408 -5.84 1.13 4.59
CA PRO A 408 -4.50 1.06 4.04
C PRO A 408 -3.43 0.63 5.05
N ILE A 409 -3.55 1.02 6.34
CA ILE A 409 -2.64 0.54 7.41
C ILE A 409 -2.72 -0.99 7.50
N VAL A 410 -3.92 -1.56 7.64
CA VAL A 410 -4.11 -3.01 7.78
C VAL A 410 -3.58 -3.75 6.57
N VAL A 411 -3.98 -3.30 5.37
CA VAL A 411 -3.73 -4.00 4.10
C VAL A 411 -2.26 -3.91 3.70
N MET A 412 -1.66 -2.72 3.77
CA MET A 412 -0.28 -2.55 3.33
C MET A 412 0.74 -3.13 4.32
N MET A 413 0.45 -3.11 5.62
CA MET A 413 1.25 -3.89 6.57
C MET A 413 1.18 -5.39 6.26
N GLU A 414 0.02 -5.91 5.84
CA GLU A 414 -0.09 -7.30 5.43
C GLU A 414 0.65 -7.59 4.13
N ASN A 415 0.55 -6.69 3.14
CA ASN A 415 1.29 -6.81 1.89
C ASN A 415 2.80 -6.79 2.12
N TYR A 416 3.30 -5.98 3.06
CA TYR A 416 4.70 -6.04 3.50
C TYR A 416 5.04 -7.40 4.12
N ARG A 417 4.21 -7.92 5.03
CA ARG A 417 4.49 -9.13 5.81
C ARG A 417 4.44 -10.40 4.96
N SER A 418 3.42 -10.54 4.13
CA SER A 418 3.13 -11.80 3.42
C SER A 418 2.82 -11.63 1.92
N GLY A 419 2.50 -10.42 1.47
CA GLY A 419 1.99 -10.18 0.12
C GLY A 419 0.61 -10.79 -0.12
N LEU A 420 -0.15 -11.09 0.93
CA LEU A 420 -1.41 -11.83 0.84
C LEU A 420 -2.42 -11.15 -0.09
N ILE A 421 -2.73 -9.88 0.16
CA ILE A 421 -3.77 -9.18 -0.58
C ILE A 421 -3.36 -9.02 -2.05
N TRP A 422 -2.12 -8.66 -2.33
CA TRP A 422 -1.57 -8.62 -3.67
C TRP A 422 -1.70 -9.97 -4.40
N LYS A 423 -1.33 -11.08 -3.75
CA LYS A 423 -1.42 -12.43 -4.36
C LYS A 423 -2.86 -12.81 -4.68
N LEU A 424 -3.80 -12.50 -3.78
CA LEU A 424 -5.20 -12.79 -3.98
C LEU A 424 -5.77 -11.97 -5.13
N PHE A 425 -5.59 -10.66 -5.12
CA PHE A 425 -6.14 -9.77 -6.12
C PHE A 425 -5.57 -10.02 -7.52
N MET A 426 -4.24 -10.13 -7.63
CA MET A 426 -3.54 -10.32 -8.91
C MET A 426 -3.83 -11.67 -9.58
N ARG A 427 -4.31 -12.68 -8.86
CA ARG A 427 -4.68 -13.97 -9.46
C ARG A 427 -6.06 -13.97 -10.09
N ASN A 428 -6.91 -12.99 -9.79
CA ASN A 428 -8.25 -12.87 -10.34
C ASN A 428 -8.22 -12.69 -11.86
N GLU A 429 -9.13 -13.37 -12.58
CA GLU A 429 -9.15 -13.40 -14.05
C GLU A 429 -9.46 -12.02 -14.64
N ASN A 430 -10.44 -11.31 -14.08
CA ASN A 430 -10.81 -9.97 -14.53
C ASN A 430 -9.68 -8.95 -14.30
N VAL A 431 -8.94 -9.09 -13.21
CA VAL A 431 -7.75 -8.26 -12.93
C VAL A 431 -6.64 -8.52 -13.95
N ARG A 432 -6.36 -9.78 -14.29
CA ARG A 432 -5.38 -10.12 -15.34
C ARG A 432 -5.79 -9.59 -16.70
N LYS A 433 -7.06 -9.75 -17.06
CA LYS A 433 -7.64 -9.19 -18.30
C LYS A 433 -7.51 -7.66 -18.33
N ALA A 434 -7.70 -6.98 -17.19
CA ALA A 434 -7.52 -5.53 -17.06
C ALA A 434 -6.09 -5.09 -17.39
N LEU A 435 -5.10 -5.76 -16.80
CA LEU A 435 -3.69 -5.47 -17.04
C LEU A 435 -3.30 -5.70 -18.49
N GLU A 436 -3.73 -6.82 -19.09
CA GLU A 436 -3.50 -7.13 -20.51
C GLU A 436 -4.07 -6.03 -21.41
N ARG A 437 -5.33 -5.61 -21.18
CA ARG A 437 -6.02 -4.57 -21.98
C ARG A 437 -5.42 -3.18 -21.77
N ALA A 438 -4.82 -2.93 -20.60
CA ALA A 438 -4.08 -1.70 -20.32
C ALA A 438 -2.65 -1.70 -20.89
N GLY A 439 -2.17 -2.82 -21.43
CA GLY A 439 -0.79 -2.97 -21.89
C GLY A 439 0.22 -2.99 -20.74
N ILE A 440 -0.21 -3.40 -19.54
CA ILE A 440 0.63 -3.48 -18.34
C ILE A 440 1.10 -4.94 -18.17
N GLY A 441 2.41 -5.13 -18.07
CA GLY A 441 3.02 -6.44 -17.87
C GLY A 441 4.08 -6.43 -16.79
N GLU A 442 4.73 -7.59 -16.60
CA GLU A 442 5.84 -7.70 -15.68
C GLU A 442 7.04 -6.87 -16.14
N PRO A 443 7.76 -6.23 -15.22
CA PRO A 443 8.91 -5.42 -15.56
C PRO A 443 10.00 -6.27 -16.21
N SER A 444 10.55 -5.79 -17.32
CA SER A 444 11.78 -6.36 -17.86
C SER A 444 12.94 -5.89 -16.97
N PHE A 445 13.66 -6.82 -16.35
CA PHE A 445 14.81 -6.55 -15.46
C PHE A 445 15.96 -5.74 -16.07
N LYS A 446 15.80 -5.21 -17.27
CA LYS A 446 16.78 -4.36 -17.96
C LYS A 446 16.76 -2.89 -17.54
N GLN A 447 15.72 -2.45 -16.86
CA GLN A 447 15.65 -1.08 -16.30
C GLN A 447 15.76 -1.21 -14.79
N GLY A 448 16.98 -1.25 -14.33
CA GLY A 448 17.29 -1.48 -12.94
C GLY A 448 16.84 -0.38 -12.01
N PHE A 449 16.18 -0.79 -10.97
CA PHE A 449 16.01 -0.03 -9.74
C PHE A 449 16.64 -0.84 -8.60
N PRO A 450 17.40 -0.21 -7.71
CA PRO A 450 18.07 -0.93 -6.65
C PRO A 450 17.10 -1.19 -5.51
N PHE A 451 16.23 -2.18 -5.65
CA PHE A 451 15.46 -2.69 -4.53
C PHE A 451 15.80 -4.15 -4.30
N VAL A 452 16.50 -4.37 -3.24
CA VAL A 452 16.50 -5.67 -2.59
C VAL A 452 15.42 -5.59 -1.52
N VAL A 453 14.30 -6.24 -1.76
CA VAL A 453 13.36 -6.54 -0.67
C VAL A 453 14.13 -7.39 0.32
N ALA A 454 14.17 -6.96 1.57
CA ALA A 454 14.84 -7.69 2.63
C ALA A 454 14.47 -9.17 2.60
N ASP A 455 15.45 -10.01 2.39
CA ASP A 455 15.28 -11.43 2.63
C ASP A 455 15.33 -11.63 4.15
N SER A 456 14.30 -12.23 4.69
CA SER A 456 14.19 -12.59 6.11
C SER A 456 15.38 -13.39 6.66
N LYS A 457 16.23 -13.91 5.80
CA LYS A 457 17.43 -14.70 6.17
C LYS A 457 18.68 -13.85 6.33
N THR A 458 18.68 -12.62 5.83
CA THR A 458 19.92 -11.83 5.70
C THR A 458 20.08 -10.77 6.79
N GLY A 459 19.09 -10.54 7.64
CA GLY A 459 19.12 -9.44 8.63
C GLY A 459 19.12 -8.04 7.99
N ILE A 460 19.08 -7.95 6.67
CA ILE A 460 18.98 -6.72 5.91
C ILE A 460 17.50 -6.37 5.80
N VAL A 461 17.16 -5.14 6.18
CA VAL A 461 15.79 -4.64 6.11
C VAL A 461 15.51 -4.04 4.74
N ASP A 462 16.45 -3.24 4.22
CA ASP A 462 16.32 -2.61 2.92
C ASP A 462 17.67 -2.14 2.38
N LEU A 463 17.74 -1.89 1.07
CA LEU A 463 18.84 -1.18 0.43
C LEU A 463 18.23 -0.05 -0.41
N MET A 464 18.45 1.19 0.02
CA MET A 464 17.84 2.37 -0.56
C MET A 464 18.88 3.22 -1.30
N ALA A 465 18.56 3.63 -2.53
CA ALA A 465 19.35 4.64 -3.23
C ALA A 465 18.87 6.05 -2.86
N HIS A 466 19.80 6.96 -2.62
CA HIS A 466 19.56 8.39 -2.42
C HIS A 466 20.24 9.18 -3.54
N PRO A 467 19.59 9.33 -4.70
CA PRO A 467 20.22 9.95 -5.87
C PRO A 467 20.60 11.41 -5.68
N ASP A 468 19.90 12.12 -4.79
CA ASP A 468 20.16 13.52 -4.41
C ASP A 468 21.47 13.70 -3.64
N ARG A 469 21.99 12.63 -3.05
CA ARG A 469 23.22 12.61 -2.24
C ARG A 469 24.30 11.72 -2.84
N GLU A 470 24.05 11.10 -3.98
CA GLU A 470 24.96 10.15 -4.63
C GLU A 470 25.42 9.02 -3.70
N LEU A 471 24.50 8.52 -2.88
CA LEU A 471 24.78 7.45 -1.93
C LEU A 471 23.71 6.35 -1.92
N TYR A 472 24.11 5.19 -1.41
CA TYR A 472 23.26 4.06 -1.06
C TYR A 472 23.22 3.90 0.45
N GLU A 473 22.07 3.48 0.96
CA GLU A 473 21.86 3.21 2.37
C GLU A 473 21.39 1.75 2.54
N LEU A 474 22.24 0.93 3.16
CA LEU A 474 21.89 -0.41 3.59
C LEU A 474 21.27 -0.31 4.97
N GLN A 475 20.05 -0.77 5.10
CA GLN A 475 19.27 -0.76 6.33
C GLN A 475 19.24 -2.18 6.91
N PHE A 476 19.59 -2.33 8.18
CA PHE A 476 19.75 -3.64 8.78
C PHE A 476 19.43 -3.65 10.28
N TYR A 477 19.33 -4.86 10.82
CA TYR A 477 19.14 -5.09 12.25
C TYR A 477 20.34 -5.77 12.85
N SER A 478 20.86 -5.24 13.96
CA SER A 478 21.91 -5.85 14.78
C SER A 478 21.37 -6.24 16.15
N GLU A 479 21.57 -7.50 16.55
CA GLU A 479 21.16 -7.96 17.88
C GLU A 479 22.12 -7.45 18.98
N LYS A 480 23.35 -7.13 18.62
CA LYS A 480 24.40 -6.69 19.55
C LYS A 480 25.02 -5.40 19.09
N ALA A 481 25.35 -4.56 20.05
CA ALA A 481 26.25 -3.43 19.79
C ALA A 481 27.69 -3.93 19.56
N GLY A 482 28.47 -3.20 18.74
CA GLY A 482 29.86 -3.51 18.45
C GLY A 482 30.25 -3.13 17.02
N LYS A 483 31.36 -3.66 16.53
CA LYS A 483 31.84 -3.42 15.18
C LYS A 483 31.14 -4.29 14.15
N ALA A 484 30.64 -3.68 13.09
CA ALA A 484 30.17 -4.34 11.88
C ALA A 484 31.13 -4.02 10.72
N SER A 485 31.30 -4.95 9.79
CA SER A 485 32.07 -4.73 8.57
C SER A 485 31.23 -4.96 7.32
N PHE A 486 31.51 -4.17 6.29
CA PHE A 486 30.76 -4.18 5.03
C PHE A 486 31.73 -4.27 3.87
N LYS A 487 31.41 -5.11 2.89
CA LYS A 487 32.17 -5.26 1.65
C LYS A 487 31.24 -5.15 0.46
N ILE A 488 31.55 -4.28 -0.48
CA ILE A 488 30.88 -4.19 -1.76
C ILE A 488 31.81 -4.80 -2.81
N MET A 489 31.34 -5.84 -3.49
CA MET A 489 32.12 -6.63 -4.43
C MET A 489 31.47 -6.64 -5.81
N LEU A 490 32.26 -6.47 -6.87
CA LEU A 490 31.76 -6.54 -8.25
C LEU A 490 31.35 -7.98 -8.59
N GLY A 491 30.12 -8.17 -9.04
CA GLY A 491 29.54 -9.51 -9.24
C GLY A 491 30.21 -10.39 -10.30
N SER A 492 30.91 -9.80 -11.26
CA SER A 492 31.60 -10.55 -12.32
C SER A 492 32.93 -11.15 -11.91
N THR A 493 33.64 -10.51 -11.00
CA THR A 493 35.01 -10.87 -10.59
C THR A 493 35.14 -11.16 -9.10
N MET A 494 34.17 -10.78 -8.30
CA MET A 494 34.20 -10.78 -6.83
C MET A 494 35.30 -9.87 -6.25
N ASP A 495 35.81 -8.92 -7.05
CA ASP A 495 36.75 -7.94 -6.56
C ASP A 495 36.08 -7.00 -5.53
N GLU A 496 36.76 -6.75 -4.42
CA GLU A 496 36.32 -5.79 -3.42
C GLU A 496 36.44 -4.37 -3.97
N VAL A 497 35.30 -3.70 -4.13
CA VAL A 497 35.22 -2.33 -4.64
C VAL A 497 35.30 -1.32 -3.50
N GLN A 498 34.63 -1.63 -2.39
CA GLN A 498 34.66 -0.86 -1.16
C GLN A 498 34.66 -1.78 0.06
N VAL A 499 35.38 -1.40 1.11
CA VAL A 499 35.38 -2.07 2.42
C VAL A 499 35.26 -1.03 3.50
N HIS A 500 34.32 -1.23 4.43
CA HIS A 500 34.01 -0.31 5.51
C HIS A 500 33.86 -1.04 6.84
N GLU A 501 34.12 -0.32 7.91
CA GLU A 501 33.79 -0.72 9.29
C GLU A 501 33.05 0.42 9.99
N MET A 502 32.11 0.08 10.83
CA MET A 502 31.42 1.05 11.68
C MET A 502 31.03 0.43 13.02
N ASP A 503 30.92 1.26 14.03
CA ASP A 503 30.29 0.87 15.29
C ASP A 503 28.76 0.94 15.14
N VAL A 504 28.07 -0.12 15.56
CA VAL A 504 26.61 -0.23 15.50
C VAL A 504 26.05 -0.46 16.89
N GLU A 505 24.87 0.11 17.12
CA GLU A 505 24.08 -0.16 18.31
C GLU A 505 23.21 -1.40 18.11
N SER A 506 22.68 -1.97 19.20
CA SER A 506 21.64 -2.99 19.11
C SER A 506 20.33 -2.38 18.61
N GLY A 507 19.70 -3.00 17.60
CA GLY A 507 18.47 -2.53 16.97
C GLY A 507 18.65 -2.21 15.48
N LEU A 508 17.80 -1.34 14.96
CA LEU A 508 17.84 -0.88 13.57
C LEU A 508 19.02 0.07 13.37
N SER A 509 19.82 -0.21 12.37
CA SER A 509 21.00 0.56 12.00
C SER A 509 21.05 0.78 10.49
N THR A 510 21.80 1.80 10.07
CA THR A 510 22.04 2.10 8.66
C THR A 510 23.54 2.18 8.39
N PHE A 511 23.93 1.68 7.24
CA PHE A 511 25.26 1.85 6.67
C PHE A 511 25.14 2.55 5.33
N SER A 512 25.73 3.75 5.21
CA SER A 512 25.72 4.51 3.96
C SER A 512 27.07 4.40 3.25
N PHE A 513 27.03 4.21 1.93
CA PHE A 513 28.22 4.21 1.08
C PHE A 513 27.95 5.02 -0.19
N ASP A 514 28.98 5.69 -0.71
CA ASP A 514 28.89 6.50 -1.92
C ASP A 514 28.96 5.63 -3.19
N ASP A 515 28.69 6.24 -4.34
CA ASP A 515 28.79 5.55 -5.64
C ASP A 515 30.24 5.57 -6.21
N LYS A 516 31.23 5.98 -5.41
CA LYS A 516 32.62 6.00 -5.82
C LYS A 516 33.11 4.59 -6.14
N ASN A 517 33.67 4.43 -7.32
CA ASN A 517 34.10 3.14 -7.89
C ASN A 517 32.95 2.15 -8.19
N ILE A 518 31.69 2.60 -8.13
CA ILE A 518 30.54 1.80 -8.52
C ILE A 518 30.19 2.11 -9.98
N THR A 519 30.17 1.08 -10.82
CA THR A 519 29.65 1.19 -12.18
C THR A 519 28.15 0.90 -12.16
N ARG A 520 27.34 1.90 -12.38
CA ARG A 520 25.87 1.77 -12.40
C ARG A 520 25.43 0.73 -13.42
N GLY A 521 24.38 -0.02 -13.09
CA GLY A 521 23.84 -1.09 -13.93
C GLY A 521 24.63 -2.40 -13.92
N LYS A 522 25.64 -2.51 -13.06
CA LYS A 522 26.36 -3.77 -12.85
C LYS A 522 25.85 -4.50 -11.61
N LYS A 523 26.04 -5.81 -11.62
CA LYS A 523 25.75 -6.69 -10.49
C LYS A 523 26.83 -6.51 -9.43
N TYR A 524 26.40 -6.41 -8.17
CA TYR A 524 27.25 -6.37 -6.98
C TYR A 524 26.78 -7.36 -5.93
N TYR A 525 27.71 -7.81 -5.12
CA TYR A 525 27.43 -8.47 -3.85
C TYR A 525 27.79 -7.53 -2.71
N ILE A 526 26.85 -7.34 -1.79
CA ILE A 526 27.09 -6.60 -0.55
C ILE A 526 27.10 -7.61 0.58
N SER A 527 28.24 -7.75 1.22
CA SER A 527 28.46 -8.62 2.38
C SER A 527 28.53 -7.77 3.65
N MET A 528 27.81 -8.17 4.68
CA MET A 528 27.77 -7.54 5.98
C MET A 528 28.10 -8.58 7.05
N THR A 529 29.09 -8.28 7.89
CA THR A 529 29.41 -9.09 9.09
C THR A 529 29.06 -8.28 10.33
N LEU A 530 28.14 -8.80 11.14
CA LEU A 530 27.65 -8.16 12.35
C LEU A 530 28.51 -8.48 13.59
N PRO A 531 28.35 -7.71 14.71
CA PRO A 531 29.16 -7.91 15.93
C PRO A 531 29.00 -9.29 16.59
N ASP A 532 27.98 -10.05 16.27
CA ASP A 532 27.80 -11.42 16.73
C ASP A 532 28.54 -12.48 15.89
N GLY A 533 29.26 -12.02 14.84
CA GLY A 533 30.04 -12.87 13.94
C GLY A 533 29.23 -13.44 12.78
N ARG A 534 27.94 -13.20 12.69
CA ARG A 534 27.11 -13.61 11.55
C ARG A 534 27.43 -12.77 10.33
N THR A 535 27.57 -13.42 9.17
CA THR A 535 27.79 -12.77 7.88
C THR A 535 26.58 -13.00 6.98
N TYR A 536 26.12 -11.92 6.38
CA TYR A 536 25.02 -11.89 5.43
C TYR A 536 25.51 -11.32 4.11
N GLN A 537 24.96 -11.81 3.00
CA GLN A 537 25.31 -11.34 1.68
C GLN A 537 24.06 -11.22 0.82
N ILE A 538 23.95 -10.13 0.10
CA ILE A 538 22.91 -9.90 -0.91
C ILE A 538 23.56 -9.72 -2.28
N GLU A 539 22.83 -10.15 -3.31
CA GLU A 539 23.11 -9.87 -4.70
C GLU A 539 22.19 -8.72 -5.16
N THR A 540 22.74 -7.72 -5.78
CA THR A 540 21.96 -6.56 -6.27
C THR A 540 22.58 -5.97 -7.53
N ILE A 541 21.81 -5.13 -8.22
CA ILE A 541 22.31 -4.26 -9.28
C ILE A 541 22.23 -2.84 -8.73
N LEU A 542 23.36 -2.14 -8.65
CA LEU A 542 23.41 -0.74 -8.20
C LEU A 542 23.22 0.18 -9.41
N HIS A 543 22.34 1.19 -9.28
CA HIS A 543 21.90 2.06 -10.37
C HIS A 543 22.09 3.54 -10.08
#